data_63c4f9becf6095f72865b981d2e99b68
#
_entry.id   63c4f9becf6095f72865b981d2e99b68
#
_cell.length_a   1.000
_cell.length_b   1.000
_cell.length_c   1.000
_cell.angle_alpha   90.00
_cell.angle_beta   90.00
_cell.angle_gamma   90.00
#
_symmetry.space_group_name_H-M   'P 1'
#
loop_
_entity.id
_entity.type
_entity.pdbx_description
1 polymer ?
#
loop_
_entity_poly.entity_id
_entity_poly.type
_entity_poly.pdbx_seq_one_letter_code
_entity_poly.pdbx_strand_id
1 'polypeptide(L)'
;MGFQLPGAAFTPSNGLAREIITKQSLSALSDLIENEVSFGEMLDIKNWLNGMIVLLASGGSTNLIIHLIAMAKSCGYIITVEDFSDLSKIIPLICKIYPNGEADVNQFHSDGGIARMLANPVSYTHLTLPTMS
;
A
#
# COMPACT_ATOMS: atom_id res chain seq x y z
N MET A 1 2.85 1.39 -0.35
CA MET A 1 4.08 2.19 -0.24
C MET A 1 4.85 1.94 1.06
N GLY A 2 4.25 1.39 2.10
CA GLY A 2 4.93 1.03 3.35
C GLY A 2 5.00 2.13 4.42
N PHE A 3 4.20 3.19 4.30
CA PHE A 3 4.20 4.31 5.27
C PHE A 3 3.13 4.22 6.35
N GLN A 4 2.35 3.16 6.37
CA GLN A 4 1.39 2.90 7.44
C GLN A 4 1.93 1.85 8.41
N LEU A 5 1.52 1.95 9.66
CA LEU A 5 1.75 0.88 10.61
C LEU A 5 1.12 -0.44 10.13
N PRO A 6 1.75 -1.59 10.38
CA PRO A 6 1.17 -2.88 10.05
C PRO A 6 -0.26 -3.02 10.60
N GLY A 7 -1.19 -3.47 9.76
CA GLY A 7 -2.59 -3.64 10.12
C GLY A 7 -3.44 -2.35 10.12
N ALA A 8 -2.85 -1.17 9.88
CA ALA A 8 -3.61 0.09 9.91
C ALA A 8 -4.57 0.26 8.74
N ALA A 9 -4.26 -0.32 7.58
CA ALA A 9 -5.11 -0.25 6.40
C ALA A 9 -6.45 -0.96 6.65
N PHE A 10 -7.54 -0.27 6.36
CA PHE A 10 -8.92 -0.76 6.49
C PHE A 10 -9.37 -1.14 7.92
N THR A 11 -8.61 -0.82 8.95
CA THR A 11 -9.08 -0.99 10.33
C THR A 11 -10.33 -0.11 10.55
N PRO A 12 -11.45 -0.66 11.03
CA PRO A 12 -12.66 0.10 11.25
C PRO A 12 -12.44 1.33 12.12
N SER A 13 -13.12 2.43 11.82
CA SER A 13 -12.94 3.73 12.48
C SER A 13 -13.39 3.72 13.96
N ASN A 14 -14.31 2.85 14.31
CA ASN A 14 -15.04 2.86 15.59
C ASN A 14 -14.60 1.70 16.48
N GLY A 15 -13.34 1.64 16.86
CA GLY A 15 -12.93 0.51 17.70
C GLY A 15 -11.63 0.74 18.43
N LEU A 16 -11.43 -0.04 19.50
CA LEU A 16 -10.21 -0.01 20.31
C LEU A 16 -8.94 -0.20 19.46
N ALA A 17 -9.02 -1.06 18.44
CA ALA A 17 -7.89 -1.27 17.53
C ALA A 17 -7.46 0.02 16.82
N ARG A 18 -8.42 0.86 16.39
CA ARG A 18 -8.12 2.16 15.76
C ARG A 18 -7.47 3.12 16.75
N GLU A 19 -7.94 3.15 17.99
CA GLU A 19 -7.32 4.00 19.02
C GLU A 19 -5.89 3.58 19.32
N ILE A 20 -5.64 2.27 19.45
CA ILE A 20 -4.30 1.73 19.68
C ILE A 20 -3.36 2.11 18.52
N ILE A 21 -3.77 1.88 17.28
CA ILE A 21 -2.96 2.20 16.10
C ILE A 21 -2.70 3.72 16.02
N THR A 22 -3.69 4.55 16.36
CA THR A 22 -3.50 6.01 16.37
C THR A 22 -2.45 6.42 17.40
N LYS A 23 -2.48 5.86 18.61
CA LYS A 23 -1.44 6.12 19.63
C LYS A 23 -0.05 5.63 19.17
N GLN A 24 0.01 4.44 18.59
CA GLN A 24 1.26 3.89 18.05
C GLN A 24 1.82 4.74 16.90
N SER A 25 0.95 5.34 16.07
CA SER A 25 1.39 6.25 15.01
C SER A 25 2.09 7.49 15.55
N LEU A 26 1.62 8.03 16.67
CA LEU A 26 2.26 9.16 17.33
C LEU A 26 3.64 8.78 17.88
N SER A 27 3.75 7.60 18.50
CA SER A 27 5.05 7.10 18.97
C SER A 27 6.04 6.93 17.82
N ALA A 28 5.61 6.27 16.73
CA ALA A 28 6.45 6.09 15.56
C ALA A 28 6.87 7.42 14.92
N LEU A 29 5.98 8.43 14.92
CA LEU A 29 6.34 9.77 14.44
C LEU A 29 7.38 10.44 15.35
N SER A 30 7.24 10.30 16.69
CA SER A 30 8.25 10.81 17.63
C SER A 30 9.62 10.18 17.38
N ASP A 31 9.66 8.87 17.20
CA ASP A 31 10.90 8.15 16.90
C ASP A 31 11.57 8.66 15.60
N LEU A 32 10.78 8.94 14.55
CA LEU A 32 11.30 9.51 13.31
C LEU A 32 11.88 10.92 13.51
N ILE A 33 11.19 11.75 14.31
CA ILE A 33 11.66 13.11 14.63
C ILE A 33 12.94 13.06 15.45
N GLU A 34 13.01 12.21 16.48
CA GLU A 34 14.20 12.06 17.33
C GLU A 34 15.42 11.55 16.55
N ASN A 35 15.19 10.72 15.53
CA ASN A 35 16.25 10.23 14.65
C ASN A 35 16.49 11.13 13.41
N GLU A 36 15.84 12.28 13.33
CA GLU A 36 15.96 13.25 12.24
C GLU A 36 15.65 12.65 10.85
N VAL A 37 14.81 11.61 10.79
CA VAL A 37 14.43 10.94 9.53
C VAL A 37 13.26 11.68 8.89
N SER A 38 13.50 12.30 7.75
CA SER A 38 12.46 12.95 6.97
C SER A 38 11.68 11.97 6.08
N PHE A 39 10.45 12.34 5.73
CA PHE A 39 9.65 11.56 4.79
C PHE A 39 10.34 11.39 3.42
N GLY A 40 11.05 12.41 2.95
CA GLY A 40 11.79 12.36 1.70
C GLY A 40 12.91 11.31 1.70
N GLU A 41 13.60 11.13 2.84
CA GLU A 41 14.66 10.13 2.99
C GLU A 41 14.13 8.71 3.03
N MET A 42 12.87 8.53 3.43
CA MET A 42 12.20 7.23 3.44
C MET A 42 11.74 6.79 2.04
N LEU A 43 11.66 7.72 1.09
CA LEU A 43 11.14 7.46 -0.25
C LEU A 43 12.23 6.95 -1.19
N ASP A 44 12.01 5.76 -1.75
CA ASP A 44 12.76 5.26 -2.90
C ASP A 44 11.82 4.74 -4.00
N ILE A 45 12.39 4.33 -5.12
CA ILE A 45 11.61 3.81 -6.25
C ILE A 45 10.79 2.56 -5.88
N LYS A 46 11.23 1.78 -4.90
CA LYS A 46 10.53 0.56 -4.45
C LYS A 46 9.23 0.90 -3.74
N ASN A 47 9.17 2.02 -3.01
CA ASN A 47 7.94 2.47 -2.37
C ASN A 47 6.86 2.77 -3.41
N TRP A 48 7.23 3.41 -4.52
CA TRP A 48 6.33 3.71 -5.63
C TRP A 48 5.87 2.43 -6.31
N LEU A 49 6.81 1.55 -6.65
CA LEU A 49 6.50 0.26 -7.27
C LEU A 49 5.57 -0.58 -6.39
N ASN A 50 5.83 -0.65 -5.09
CA ASN A 50 4.95 -1.35 -4.14
C ASN A 50 3.54 -0.75 -4.12
N GLY A 51 3.41 0.58 -4.18
CA GLY A 51 2.12 1.25 -4.28
C GLY A 51 1.35 0.87 -5.54
N MET A 52 2.03 0.84 -6.69
CA MET A 52 1.46 0.44 -7.97
C MET A 52 1.01 -1.03 -7.97
N ILE A 53 1.85 -1.93 -7.45
CA ILE A 53 1.54 -3.36 -7.35
C ILE A 53 0.31 -3.60 -6.47
N VAL A 54 0.26 -2.98 -5.30
CA VAL A 54 -0.88 -3.13 -4.38
C VAL A 54 -2.15 -2.57 -5.00
N LEU A 55 -2.07 -1.43 -5.69
CA LEU A 55 -3.22 -0.86 -6.41
C LEU A 55 -3.78 -1.83 -7.45
N LEU A 56 -2.92 -2.38 -8.30
CA LEU A 56 -3.30 -3.32 -9.35
C LEU A 56 -3.85 -4.64 -8.77
N ALA A 57 -3.15 -5.21 -7.81
CA ALA A 57 -3.54 -6.47 -7.18
C ALA A 57 -4.85 -6.38 -6.40
N SER A 58 -5.13 -5.24 -5.79
CA SER A 58 -6.37 -5.01 -5.05
C SER A 58 -7.54 -4.55 -5.91
N GLY A 59 -7.32 -4.21 -7.18
CA GLY A 59 -8.34 -3.60 -8.03
C GLY A 59 -8.79 -2.23 -7.52
N GLY A 60 -7.85 -1.47 -6.97
CA GLY A 60 -8.12 -0.16 -6.39
C GLY A 60 -8.56 0.88 -7.43
N SER A 61 -8.95 2.04 -6.93
CA SER A 61 -9.49 3.12 -7.77
C SER A 61 -8.48 3.65 -8.77
N THR A 62 -8.90 3.83 -10.03
CA THR A 62 -8.10 4.49 -11.07
C THR A 62 -7.72 5.94 -10.72
N ASN A 63 -8.48 6.60 -9.84
CA ASN A 63 -8.11 7.91 -9.31
C ASN A 63 -6.76 7.87 -8.60
N LEU A 64 -6.42 6.77 -7.94
CA LEU A 64 -5.13 6.63 -7.26
C LEU A 64 -3.96 6.62 -8.26
N ILE A 65 -4.14 6.17 -9.50
CA ILE A 65 -3.12 6.24 -10.55
C ILE A 65 -2.67 7.69 -10.76
N ILE A 66 -3.64 8.60 -10.94
CA ILE A 66 -3.37 10.02 -11.15
C ILE A 66 -2.63 10.62 -9.95
N HIS A 67 -3.06 10.26 -8.74
CA HIS A 67 -2.43 10.74 -7.51
C HIS A 67 -1.01 10.20 -7.32
N LEU A 68 -0.77 8.91 -7.59
CA LEU A 68 0.57 8.33 -7.51
C LEU A 68 1.55 8.99 -8.49
N ILE A 69 1.11 9.21 -9.73
CA ILE A 69 1.91 9.91 -10.74
C ILE A 69 2.25 11.33 -10.28
N ALA A 70 1.27 12.08 -9.78
CA ALA A 70 1.47 13.46 -9.32
C ALA A 70 2.41 13.53 -8.11
N MET A 71 2.22 12.65 -7.13
CA MET A 71 3.07 12.58 -5.94
C MET A 71 4.49 12.16 -6.30
N ALA A 72 4.66 11.15 -7.16
CA ALA A 72 5.98 10.70 -7.61
C ALA A 72 6.74 11.85 -8.28
N LYS A 73 6.08 12.57 -9.19
CA LYS A 73 6.65 13.74 -9.87
C LYS A 73 7.10 14.81 -8.86
N SER A 74 6.31 15.07 -7.83
CA SER A 74 6.66 16.05 -6.78
C SER A 74 7.88 15.62 -5.96
N CYS A 75 8.17 14.33 -5.91
CA CYS A 75 9.33 13.75 -5.23
C CYS A 75 10.52 13.48 -6.17
N GLY A 76 10.45 13.94 -7.42
CA GLY A 76 11.52 13.76 -8.41
C GLY A 76 11.53 12.41 -9.14
N TYR A 77 10.50 11.59 -8.97
CA TYR A 77 10.34 10.32 -9.68
C TYR A 77 9.43 10.48 -10.90
N ILE A 78 9.74 9.79 -11.97
CA ILE A 78 8.93 9.76 -13.19
C ILE A 78 8.21 8.41 -13.23
N ILE A 79 6.88 8.47 -13.13
CA ILE A 79 5.97 7.34 -13.31
C ILE A 79 4.92 7.77 -14.32
N THR A 80 4.58 6.89 -15.23
CA THR A 80 3.65 7.14 -16.33
C THR A 80 2.45 6.18 -16.28
N VAL A 81 1.44 6.45 -17.08
CA VAL A 81 0.29 5.53 -17.23
C VAL A 81 0.73 4.24 -17.91
N GLU A 82 1.72 4.32 -18.80
CA GLU A 82 2.30 3.17 -19.49
C GLU A 82 2.94 2.19 -18.52
N ASP A 83 3.61 2.68 -17.46
CA ASP A 83 4.19 1.82 -16.42
C ASP A 83 3.10 1.00 -15.70
N PHE A 84 1.93 1.61 -15.41
CA PHE A 84 0.78 0.87 -14.87
C PHE A 84 0.24 -0.15 -15.87
N SER A 85 0.18 0.20 -17.15
CA SER A 85 -0.26 -0.72 -18.20
C SER A 85 0.67 -1.93 -18.30
N ASP A 86 1.98 -1.72 -18.25
CA ASP A 86 2.95 -2.80 -18.34
C ASP A 86 2.92 -3.69 -17.10
N LEU A 87 2.84 -3.10 -15.90
CA LEU A 87 2.68 -3.86 -14.66
C LEU A 87 1.37 -4.67 -14.63
N SER A 88 0.29 -4.13 -15.18
CA SER A 88 -1.01 -4.83 -15.21
C SER A 88 -1.01 -6.12 -16.03
N LYS A 89 -0.05 -6.29 -16.93
CA LYS A 89 0.12 -7.52 -17.73
C LYS A 89 0.70 -8.68 -16.90
N ILE A 90 1.39 -8.36 -15.80
CA ILE A 90 2.08 -9.34 -14.95
C ILE A 90 1.52 -9.42 -13.53
N ILE A 91 0.85 -8.38 -13.06
CA ILE A 91 0.25 -8.34 -11.72
C ILE A 91 -1.22 -8.77 -11.83
N PRO A 92 -1.60 -9.94 -11.29
CA PRO A 92 -2.98 -10.38 -11.33
C PRO A 92 -3.85 -9.60 -10.35
N LEU A 93 -5.13 -9.44 -10.68
CA LEU A 93 -6.15 -8.99 -9.74
C LEU A 93 -6.42 -10.09 -8.71
N ILE A 94 -6.05 -9.86 -7.45
CA ILE A 94 -6.18 -10.83 -6.36
C ILE A 94 -7.45 -10.60 -5.57
N CYS A 95 -7.80 -9.34 -5.31
CA CYS A 95 -8.93 -8.97 -4.46
C CYS A 95 -10.19 -8.68 -5.29
N LYS A 96 -11.30 -9.29 -4.91
CA LYS A 96 -12.62 -9.03 -5.51
C LYS A 96 -13.45 -8.14 -4.57
N ILE A 97 -12.96 -6.92 -4.37
CA ILE A 97 -13.62 -5.91 -3.53
C ILE A 97 -14.47 -5.01 -4.44
N TYR A 98 -15.62 -4.53 -3.94
CA TYR A 98 -16.46 -3.60 -4.67
C TYR A 98 -15.64 -2.38 -5.19
N PRO A 99 -15.79 -1.93 -6.44
CA PRO A 99 -16.77 -2.39 -7.46
C PRO A 99 -16.35 -3.61 -8.30
N ASN A 100 -15.16 -4.18 -8.08
CA ASN A 100 -14.65 -5.32 -8.87
C ASN A 100 -15.13 -6.68 -8.33
N GLY A 101 -15.88 -6.71 -7.25
CA GLY A 101 -16.46 -7.88 -6.62
C GLY A 101 -17.55 -7.51 -5.61
N GLU A 102 -18.11 -8.51 -4.93
CA GLU A 102 -19.22 -8.33 -4.00
C GLU A 102 -18.78 -7.98 -2.57
N ALA A 103 -17.52 -8.26 -2.21
CA ALA A 103 -16.99 -8.02 -0.87
C ALA A 103 -16.77 -6.53 -0.61
N ASP A 104 -17.08 -6.08 0.60
CA ASP A 104 -16.72 -4.75 1.06
C ASP A 104 -15.35 -4.71 1.77
N VAL A 105 -14.88 -3.51 2.12
CA VAL A 105 -13.58 -3.31 2.77
C VAL A 105 -13.52 -3.90 4.18
N ASN A 106 -14.65 -4.03 4.89
CA ASN A 106 -14.67 -4.63 6.22
C ASN A 106 -14.52 -6.14 6.13
N GLN A 107 -15.18 -6.78 5.14
CA GLN A 107 -15.00 -8.19 4.84
C GLN A 107 -13.55 -8.47 4.44
N PHE A 108 -12.97 -7.64 3.55
CA PHE A 108 -11.57 -7.75 3.17
C PHE A 108 -10.63 -7.66 4.38
N HIS A 109 -10.89 -6.72 5.31
CA HIS A 109 -10.10 -6.59 6.53
C HIS A 109 -10.23 -7.83 7.43
N SER A 110 -11.46 -8.34 7.64
CA SER A 110 -11.70 -9.54 8.47
C SER A 110 -11.07 -10.80 7.90
N ASP A 111 -10.93 -10.88 6.57
CA ASP A 111 -10.27 -11.98 5.87
C ASP A 111 -8.72 -11.89 5.87
N GLY A 112 -8.17 -10.95 6.62
CA GLY A 112 -6.72 -10.75 6.77
C GLY A 112 -6.15 -9.57 6.01
N GLY A 113 -6.97 -8.86 5.23
CA GLY A 113 -6.64 -7.58 4.60
C GLY A 113 -5.39 -7.59 3.72
N ILE A 114 -4.70 -6.48 3.71
CA ILE A 114 -3.48 -6.28 2.92
C ILE A 114 -2.38 -7.29 3.28
N ALA A 115 -2.22 -7.64 4.56
CA ALA A 115 -1.20 -8.59 4.99
C ALA A 115 -1.40 -9.97 4.33
N ARG A 116 -2.65 -10.47 4.31
CA ARG A 116 -2.98 -11.74 3.64
C ARG A 116 -2.81 -11.66 2.12
N MET A 117 -3.19 -10.53 1.53
CA MET A 117 -3.01 -10.30 0.10
C MET A 117 -1.52 -10.37 -0.28
N LEU A 118 -0.65 -9.72 0.48
CA LEU A 118 0.79 -9.71 0.25
C LEU A 118 1.46 -11.05 0.56
N ALA A 119 0.92 -11.83 1.50
CA ALA A 119 1.42 -13.16 1.87
C ALA A 119 0.99 -14.27 0.88
N ASN A 120 0.11 -13.97 -0.08
CA ASN A 120 -0.36 -14.98 -1.04
C ASN A 120 0.72 -15.30 -2.08
N PRO A 121 1.32 -16.51 -2.05
CA PRO A 121 2.52 -16.82 -2.85
C PRO A 121 2.27 -16.98 -4.34
N VAL A 122 1.02 -17.02 -4.78
CA VAL A 122 0.65 -17.37 -6.18
C VAL A 122 1.10 -16.33 -7.20
N SER A 123 1.45 -15.12 -6.76
CA SER A 123 1.59 -13.99 -7.69
C SER A 123 2.98 -13.35 -7.75
N TYR A 124 3.87 -13.65 -6.81
CA TYR A 124 5.12 -12.88 -6.66
C TYR A 124 6.40 -13.70 -6.85
N THR A 125 6.34 -14.85 -7.49
CA THR A 125 7.49 -15.72 -7.70
C THR A 125 8.64 -15.09 -8.51
N HIS A 126 8.42 -13.91 -9.09
CA HIS A 126 9.44 -13.21 -9.88
C HIS A 126 9.77 -11.79 -9.39
N LEU A 127 9.04 -11.26 -8.41
CA LEU A 127 9.35 -9.97 -7.80
C LEU A 127 9.71 -10.21 -6.33
N THR A 128 10.97 -10.41 -6.05
CA THR A 128 11.49 -10.38 -4.68
C THR A 128 11.31 -8.96 -4.15
N LEU A 129 10.19 -8.72 -3.46
CA LEU A 129 10.06 -7.56 -2.62
C LEU A 129 11.11 -7.69 -1.52
N PRO A 130 11.98 -6.71 -1.29
CA PRO A 130 12.87 -6.76 -0.16
C PRO A 130 12.00 -6.83 1.10
N THR A 131 12.15 -7.90 1.85
CA THR A 131 11.62 -8.00 3.21
C THR A 131 12.26 -6.87 4.00
N MET A 132 11.45 -5.90 4.40
CA MET A 132 11.87 -4.95 5.41
C MET A 132 12.01 -5.72 6.72
N SER A 133 13.24 -5.99 7.08
CA SER A 133 13.62 -6.45 8.43
C SER A 133 13.56 -5.28 9.39
#